data_927dc451ce40bfe681a1f0060b74aaad
#
_entry.id   927dc451ce40bfe681a1f0060b74aaad
#
_cell.length_a   1.000
_cell.length_b   1.000
_cell.length_c   1.000
_cell.angle_alpha   90.00
_cell.angle_beta   90.00
_cell.angle_gamma   90.00
#
_symmetry.space_group_name_H-M   'P 1'
#
loop_
_entity.id
_entity.type
_entity.pdbx_description
1 polymer ?
#
loop_
_entity_poly.entity_id
_entity_poly.type
_entity_poly.pdbx_seq_one_letter_code
_entity_poly.pdbx_strand_id
1 'polypeptide(L)'
;MIDYRIDLSEAHAHRYLVTLTLSKPEPQVHLSLPVWIPGSYLIREFARHLNGLQASQGGRPCPITTQGKADWVVHCEGKGALTVRYEVYANDTSVRTAFLDHRRGFFNGTSVFLCVQGRESLPHAVQIKALPKGWSVATALPARQVDARGQGWYEASDYDALVDHPFELGTFWRQAFNVRGVPHELV
;
A
#
# COMPACT_ATOMS: atom_id res chain seq x y z
N MET A 1 -7.91 6.95 -11.63
CA MET A 1 -6.89 6.93 -10.56
C MET A 1 -7.33 5.93 -9.51
N ILE A 2 -6.44 5.18 -8.96
CA ILE A 2 -6.66 4.23 -7.88
C ILE A 2 -5.92 4.79 -6.66
N ASP A 3 -6.63 4.99 -5.56
CA ASP A 3 -6.09 5.65 -4.38
C ASP A 3 -5.97 4.64 -3.23
N TYR A 4 -4.80 4.60 -2.60
CA TYR A 4 -4.57 3.85 -1.37
C TYR A 4 -4.33 4.81 -0.21
N ARG A 5 -4.79 4.42 0.95
CA ARG A 5 -4.48 5.10 2.21
C ARG A 5 -3.92 4.09 3.17
N ILE A 6 -2.74 4.38 3.70
CA ILE A 6 -2.06 3.59 4.73
C ILE A 6 -2.15 4.36 6.03
N ASP A 7 -2.80 3.79 7.02
CA ASP A 7 -2.95 4.38 8.35
C ASP A 7 -2.14 3.57 9.36
N LEU A 8 -1.29 4.25 10.13
CA LEU A 8 -0.34 3.68 11.08
C LEU A 8 -0.85 3.69 12.53
N SER A 9 -2.12 4.02 12.78
CA SER A 9 -2.67 4.13 14.13
C SER A 9 -2.56 2.85 14.97
N GLU A 10 -2.49 1.69 14.29
CA GLU A 10 -2.39 0.36 14.92
C GLU A 10 -0.95 -0.19 14.94
N ALA A 11 0.07 0.70 14.97
CA ALA A 11 1.48 0.29 14.98
C ALA A 11 1.84 -0.64 16.16
N HIS A 12 1.22 -0.43 17.32
CA HIS A 12 1.42 -1.27 18.51
C HIS A 12 0.91 -2.72 18.33
N ALA A 13 -0.02 -2.93 17.40
CA ALA A 13 -0.59 -4.23 17.05
C ALA A 13 0.03 -4.82 15.77
N HIS A 14 1.10 -4.22 15.24
CA HIS A 14 1.75 -4.61 13.99
C HIS A 14 0.79 -4.62 12.79
N ARG A 15 -0.15 -3.65 12.69
CA ARG A 15 -1.15 -3.62 11.63
C ARG A 15 -1.11 -2.31 10.85
N TYR A 16 -0.95 -2.42 9.53
CA TYR A 16 -1.30 -1.37 8.60
C TYR A 16 -2.79 -1.45 8.27
N LEU A 17 -3.52 -0.36 8.49
CA LEU A 17 -4.91 -0.26 8.04
C LEU A 17 -4.92 0.33 6.64
N VAL A 18 -5.41 -0.43 5.68
CA VAL A 18 -5.38 -0.06 4.28
C VAL A 18 -6.78 0.23 3.76
N THR A 19 -6.91 1.34 3.05
CA THR A 19 -8.13 1.68 2.30
C THR A 19 -7.78 1.89 0.84
N LEU A 20 -8.35 1.09 -0.04
CA LEU A 20 -8.30 1.26 -1.49
C LEU A 20 -9.59 1.94 -1.95
N THR A 21 -9.50 2.94 -2.81
CA THR A 21 -10.65 3.64 -3.39
C THR A 21 -10.55 3.62 -4.92
N LEU A 22 -11.62 3.19 -5.57
CA LEU A 22 -11.77 3.16 -7.02
C LEU A 22 -12.98 4.01 -7.42
N SER A 23 -12.75 5.13 -8.13
CA SER A 23 -13.79 6.13 -8.42
C SER A 23 -14.88 5.64 -9.37
N LYS A 24 -14.55 4.74 -10.30
CA LYS A 24 -15.47 4.19 -11.29
C LYS A 24 -15.31 2.67 -11.34
N PRO A 25 -15.90 1.93 -10.40
CA PRO A 25 -15.85 0.47 -10.41
C PRO A 25 -16.73 -0.10 -11.52
N GLU A 26 -16.33 -1.23 -12.05
CA GLU A 26 -17.18 -2.10 -12.87
C GLU A 26 -18.11 -2.92 -11.97
N PRO A 27 -19.15 -3.59 -12.53
CA PRO A 27 -20.05 -4.44 -11.73
C PRO A 27 -19.32 -5.56 -10.97
N GLN A 28 -18.20 -6.02 -11.51
CA GLN A 28 -17.29 -6.96 -10.84
C GLN A 28 -15.88 -6.39 -10.88
N VAL A 29 -15.30 -6.20 -9.70
CA VAL A 29 -13.92 -5.73 -9.54
C VAL A 29 -13.09 -6.88 -9.03
N HIS A 30 -12.14 -7.33 -9.85
CA HIS A 30 -11.20 -8.38 -9.50
C HIS A 30 -10.00 -7.76 -8.78
N LEU A 31 -9.74 -8.27 -7.59
CA LEU A 31 -8.62 -7.86 -6.73
C LEU A 31 -7.67 -9.03 -6.55
N SER A 32 -6.38 -8.76 -6.56
CA SER A 32 -5.36 -9.76 -6.23
C SER A 32 -4.25 -9.17 -5.39
N LEU A 33 -3.56 -9.99 -4.62
CA LEU A 33 -2.31 -9.61 -3.98
C LEU A 33 -1.17 -10.40 -4.64
N PRO A 34 -0.06 -9.75 -5.05
CA PRO A 34 1.08 -10.46 -5.61
C PRO A 34 1.59 -11.58 -4.70
N VAL A 35 2.14 -12.64 -5.29
CA VAL A 35 2.71 -13.78 -4.54
C VAL A 35 4.23 -13.80 -4.55
N TRP A 36 4.86 -12.90 -5.29
CA TRP A 36 6.30 -12.72 -5.40
C TRP A 36 6.67 -11.26 -5.64
N ILE A 37 7.93 -10.93 -5.53
CA ILE A 37 8.46 -9.59 -5.80
C ILE A 37 9.53 -9.66 -6.90
N PRO A 38 9.73 -8.57 -7.68
CA PRO A 38 10.84 -8.48 -8.61
C PRO A 38 12.18 -8.78 -7.91
N GLY A 39 13.04 -9.58 -8.55
CA GLY A 39 14.34 -9.98 -7.99
C GLY A 39 14.30 -11.08 -6.92
N SER A 40 13.12 -11.61 -6.56
CA SER A 40 12.98 -12.73 -5.64
C SER A 40 11.96 -13.75 -6.16
N TYR A 41 12.46 -14.82 -6.75
CA TYR A 41 11.63 -15.84 -7.42
C TYR A 41 10.95 -16.84 -6.50
N LEU A 42 11.08 -16.68 -5.18
CA LEU A 42 10.37 -17.50 -4.21
C LEU A 42 8.92 -17.02 -4.09
N ILE A 43 7.98 -17.94 -4.27
CA ILE A 43 6.56 -17.66 -3.99
C ILE A 43 6.39 -17.37 -2.49
N ARG A 44 5.78 -16.23 -2.19
CA ARG A 44 5.49 -15.77 -0.83
C ARG A 44 3.99 -15.59 -0.71
N GLU A 45 3.38 -16.24 0.23
CA GLU A 45 1.94 -16.13 0.45
C GLU A 45 1.63 -14.87 1.28
N PHE A 46 1.83 -13.67 0.71
CA PHE A 46 1.57 -12.39 1.39
C PHE A 46 0.12 -12.27 1.86
N ALA A 47 -0.82 -12.82 1.10
CA ALA A 47 -2.25 -12.80 1.41
C ALA A 47 -2.58 -13.45 2.77
N ARG A 48 -1.73 -14.31 3.32
CA ARG A 48 -1.90 -14.87 4.68
C ARG A 48 -1.89 -13.81 5.78
N HIS A 49 -1.32 -12.63 5.50
CA HIS A 49 -1.24 -11.50 6.42
C HIS A 49 -2.36 -10.49 6.23
N LEU A 50 -3.17 -10.63 5.15
CA LEU A 50 -4.31 -9.76 4.87
C LEU A 50 -5.54 -10.26 5.63
N ASN A 51 -6.15 -9.39 6.44
CA ASN A 51 -7.28 -9.71 7.28
C ASN A 51 -8.39 -8.68 7.10
N GLY A 52 -9.62 -9.06 7.48
CA GLY A 52 -10.75 -8.13 7.60
C GLY A 52 -11.16 -7.46 6.29
N LEU A 53 -10.99 -8.13 5.13
CA LEU A 53 -11.33 -7.58 3.84
C LEU A 53 -12.83 -7.26 3.76
N GLN A 54 -13.15 -6.01 3.54
CA GLN A 54 -14.52 -5.49 3.42
C GLN A 54 -14.60 -4.51 2.26
N ALA A 55 -15.72 -4.50 1.57
CA ALA A 55 -15.98 -3.60 0.45
C ALA A 55 -17.31 -2.87 0.64
N SER A 56 -17.35 -1.62 0.17
CA SER A 56 -18.58 -0.83 0.14
C SER A 56 -18.59 0.09 -1.08
N GLN A 57 -19.77 0.34 -1.64
CA GLN A 57 -19.97 1.28 -2.72
C GLN A 57 -21.05 2.30 -2.34
N GLY A 58 -20.72 3.59 -2.39
CA GLY A 58 -21.64 4.63 -1.94
C GLY A 58 -22.12 4.46 -0.49
N GLY A 59 -21.30 3.86 0.38
CA GLY A 59 -21.61 3.57 1.78
C GLY A 59 -22.38 2.27 2.02
N ARG A 60 -22.77 1.53 0.96
CA ARG A 60 -23.46 0.24 1.11
C ARG A 60 -22.46 -0.92 0.99
N PRO A 61 -22.52 -1.95 1.83
CA PRO A 61 -21.67 -3.12 1.71
C PRO A 61 -21.79 -3.80 0.36
N CYS A 62 -20.66 -4.26 -0.19
CA CYS A 62 -20.59 -5.05 -1.41
C CYS A 62 -20.20 -6.49 -1.05
N PRO A 63 -20.86 -7.52 -1.61
CA PRO A 63 -20.44 -8.90 -1.47
C PRO A 63 -19.04 -9.12 -2.05
N ILE A 64 -18.26 -9.98 -1.39
CA ILE A 64 -16.93 -10.38 -1.84
C ILE A 64 -16.91 -11.90 -1.98
N THR A 65 -16.46 -12.39 -3.13
CA THR A 65 -16.23 -13.81 -3.38
C THR A 65 -14.73 -14.08 -3.45
N THR A 66 -14.24 -15.02 -2.65
CA THR A 66 -12.85 -15.49 -2.72
C THR A 66 -12.71 -16.47 -3.88
N GLN A 67 -11.79 -16.18 -4.80
CA GLN A 67 -11.52 -17.03 -5.99
C GLN A 67 -10.30 -17.93 -5.78
N GLY A 68 -9.38 -17.53 -4.92
CA GLY A 68 -8.15 -18.24 -4.64
C GLY A 68 -7.51 -17.77 -3.34
N LYS A 69 -6.26 -18.17 -3.09
CA LYS A 69 -5.54 -17.78 -1.86
C LYS A 69 -5.28 -16.26 -1.77
N ALA A 70 -5.14 -15.61 -2.91
CA ALA A 70 -4.76 -14.20 -3.02
C ALA A 70 -5.64 -13.43 -4.02
N ASP A 71 -6.84 -13.95 -4.32
CA ASP A 71 -7.72 -13.41 -5.36
C ASP A 71 -9.16 -13.29 -4.86
N TRP A 72 -9.78 -12.14 -5.11
CA TRP A 72 -11.13 -11.81 -4.69
C TRP A 72 -11.90 -11.10 -5.80
N VAL A 73 -13.21 -11.28 -5.81
CA VAL A 73 -14.13 -10.52 -6.66
C VAL A 73 -15.09 -9.74 -5.78
N VAL A 74 -15.13 -8.43 -5.97
CA VAL A 74 -16.10 -7.53 -5.33
C VAL A 74 -17.26 -7.31 -6.29
N HIS A 75 -18.48 -7.55 -5.83
CA HIS A 75 -19.70 -7.36 -6.61
C HIS A 75 -20.29 -5.98 -6.32
N CYS A 76 -20.23 -5.11 -7.32
CA CYS A 76 -20.64 -3.71 -7.23
C CYS A 76 -22.01 -3.52 -7.88
N GLU A 77 -23.05 -3.24 -7.10
CA GLU A 77 -24.42 -3.01 -7.58
C GLU A 77 -24.87 -1.55 -7.39
N GLY A 78 -24.04 -0.75 -6.74
CA GLY A 78 -24.37 0.61 -6.34
C GLY A 78 -23.91 1.68 -7.32
N LYS A 79 -24.04 2.93 -6.89
CA LYS A 79 -23.46 4.10 -7.55
C LYS A 79 -22.36 4.69 -6.68
N GLY A 80 -21.39 5.36 -7.32
CA GLY A 80 -20.29 6.03 -6.65
C GLY A 80 -19.02 5.17 -6.57
N ALA A 81 -18.06 5.65 -5.81
CA ALA A 81 -16.77 5.00 -5.66
C ALA A 81 -16.87 3.70 -4.84
N LEU A 82 -16.11 2.70 -5.25
CA LEU A 82 -15.84 1.53 -4.44
C LEU A 82 -14.77 1.86 -3.40
N THR A 83 -15.01 1.48 -2.16
CA THR A 83 -14.04 1.54 -1.06
C THR A 83 -13.83 0.13 -0.55
N VAL A 84 -12.56 -0.33 -0.56
CA VAL A 84 -12.14 -1.60 0.00
C VAL A 84 -11.25 -1.33 1.21
N ARG A 85 -11.53 -1.97 2.35
CA ARG A 85 -10.75 -1.85 3.58
C ARG A 85 -10.24 -3.20 4.00
N TYR A 86 -9.01 -3.23 4.48
CA TYR A 86 -8.37 -4.43 5.01
C TYR A 86 -7.22 -4.06 5.93
N GLU A 87 -6.74 -5.03 6.67
CA GLU A 87 -5.58 -4.91 7.54
C GLU A 87 -4.47 -5.82 7.02
N VAL A 88 -3.23 -5.35 7.14
CA VAL A 88 -2.03 -6.16 6.87
C VAL A 88 -1.26 -6.33 8.17
N TYR A 89 -1.16 -7.57 8.65
CA TYR A 89 -0.30 -7.90 9.78
C TYR A 89 1.17 -7.85 9.36
N ALA A 90 1.94 -7.02 10.03
CA ALA A 90 3.27 -6.61 9.60
C ALA A 90 4.30 -6.85 10.73
N ASN A 91 4.69 -8.09 10.93
CA ASN A 91 5.69 -8.46 11.93
C ASN A 91 6.78 -9.38 11.32
N ASP A 92 7.23 -9.05 10.12
CA ASP A 92 8.32 -9.74 9.44
C ASP A 92 9.40 -8.72 9.06
N THR A 93 10.60 -8.90 9.59
CA THR A 93 11.75 -7.98 9.38
C THR A 93 12.46 -8.18 8.04
N SER A 94 12.00 -9.10 7.19
CA SER A 94 12.52 -9.26 5.84
C SER A 94 12.24 -8.02 4.99
N VAL A 95 13.23 -7.58 4.21
CA VAL A 95 13.09 -6.50 3.21
C VAL A 95 12.08 -6.82 2.09
N ARG A 96 11.51 -8.00 2.06
CA ARG A 96 10.57 -8.48 1.05
C ARG A 96 9.11 -8.49 1.50
N THR A 97 8.85 -8.09 2.74
CA THR A 97 7.54 -8.19 3.37
C THR A 97 7.11 -6.84 3.99
N ALA A 98 6.46 -6.90 5.15
CA ALA A 98 6.06 -5.72 5.91
C ALA A 98 6.39 -5.90 7.39
N PHE A 99 6.86 -4.82 8.00
CA PHE A 99 7.13 -4.71 9.42
C PHE A 99 6.54 -3.39 9.95
N LEU A 100 5.92 -3.41 11.12
CA LEU A 100 5.45 -2.22 11.83
C LEU A 100 5.45 -2.49 13.33
N ASP A 101 6.11 -1.65 14.10
CA ASP A 101 6.03 -1.60 15.56
C ASP A 101 5.98 -0.14 16.06
N HIS A 102 6.19 0.06 17.34
CA HIS A 102 6.20 1.41 17.95
C HIS A 102 7.48 2.20 17.65
N ARG A 103 8.50 1.62 17.01
CA ARG A 103 9.80 2.25 16.70
C ARG A 103 10.01 2.51 15.23
N ARG A 104 9.54 1.59 14.36
CA ARG A 104 9.70 1.71 12.92
C ARG A 104 8.61 0.99 12.14
N GLY A 105 8.45 1.37 10.91
CA GLY A 105 7.66 0.66 9.93
C GLY A 105 8.44 0.51 8.63
N PHE A 106 8.20 -0.59 7.95
CA PHE A 106 8.72 -0.87 6.62
C PHE A 106 7.69 -1.68 5.85
N PHE A 107 7.51 -1.41 4.59
CA PHE A 107 6.79 -2.33 3.71
C PHE A 107 7.27 -2.27 2.27
N ASN A 108 7.29 -3.45 1.66
CA ASN A 108 7.34 -3.61 0.23
C ASN A 108 5.89 -3.62 -0.30
N GLY A 109 5.62 -2.85 -1.34
CA GLY A 109 4.25 -2.63 -1.84
C GLY A 109 3.52 -3.92 -2.23
N THR A 110 4.23 -4.94 -2.70
CA THR A 110 3.66 -6.26 -3.05
C THR A 110 3.00 -6.97 -1.88
N SER A 111 3.41 -6.68 -0.64
CA SER A 111 2.82 -7.29 0.56
C SER A 111 1.64 -6.49 1.13
N VAL A 112 1.33 -5.30 0.57
CA VAL A 112 0.38 -4.35 1.16
C VAL A 112 -0.71 -3.93 0.19
N PHE A 113 -0.37 -3.65 -1.09
CA PHE A 113 -1.31 -3.06 -2.04
C PHE A 113 -2.03 -4.12 -2.87
N LEU A 114 -3.35 -4.22 -2.72
CA LEU A 114 -4.17 -5.03 -3.61
C LEU A 114 -4.14 -4.46 -5.03
N CYS A 115 -3.85 -5.29 -6.02
CA CYS A 115 -3.96 -4.97 -7.43
C CYS A 115 -5.43 -4.97 -7.85
N VAL A 116 -5.85 -3.96 -8.60
CA VAL A 116 -7.14 -3.94 -9.32
C VAL A 116 -6.86 -4.48 -10.72
N GLN A 117 -7.22 -5.74 -10.98
CA GLN A 117 -6.94 -6.41 -12.24
C GLN A 117 -7.59 -5.70 -13.43
N GLY A 118 -6.83 -5.57 -14.51
CA GLY A 118 -7.22 -4.84 -15.71
C GLY A 118 -7.07 -3.32 -15.60
N ARG A 119 -6.52 -2.82 -14.47
CA ARG A 119 -6.27 -1.40 -14.23
C ARG A 119 -4.85 -1.09 -13.76
N GLU A 120 -3.92 -2.01 -13.97
CA GLU A 120 -2.53 -1.94 -13.53
C GLU A 120 -1.80 -0.75 -14.15
N SER A 121 -2.10 -0.42 -15.40
CA SER A 121 -1.48 0.69 -16.16
C SER A 121 -2.01 2.08 -15.79
N LEU A 122 -3.02 2.17 -14.92
CA LEU A 122 -3.52 3.48 -14.49
C LEU A 122 -2.60 4.09 -13.42
N PRO A 123 -2.59 5.44 -13.30
CA PRO A 123 -1.92 6.09 -12.17
C PRO A 123 -2.51 5.68 -10.82
N HIS A 124 -1.63 5.45 -9.86
CA HIS A 124 -1.93 5.11 -8.48
C HIS A 124 -1.46 6.21 -7.55
N ALA A 125 -2.21 6.47 -6.48
CA ALA A 125 -1.81 7.39 -5.43
C ALA A 125 -1.80 6.70 -4.07
N VAL A 126 -0.83 7.05 -3.21
CA VAL A 126 -0.71 6.52 -1.85
C VAL A 126 -0.69 7.66 -0.86
N GLN A 127 -1.57 7.61 0.13
CA GLN A 127 -1.55 8.52 1.26
C GLN A 127 -1.03 7.81 2.52
N ILE A 128 0.06 8.32 3.08
CA ILE A 128 0.53 7.92 4.42
C ILE A 128 -0.16 8.79 5.46
N LYS A 129 -0.83 8.15 6.44
CA LYS A 129 -1.59 8.81 7.51
C LYS A 129 -1.20 8.30 8.89
N ALA A 130 -1.54 9.11 9.90
CA ALA A 130 -1.32 8.79 11.31
C ALA A 130 0.15 8.43 11.61
N LEU A 131 1.08 9.12 10.94
CA LEU A 131 2.51 8.95 11.18
C LEU A 131 2.83 9.32 12.64
N PRO A 132 3.40 8.41 13.45
CA PRO A 132 3.74 8.71 14.84
C PRO A 132 4.61 9.96 15.00
N LYS A 133 4.53 10.60 16.16
CA LYS A 133 5.34 11.78 16.46
C LYS A 133 6.83 11.44 16.37
N GLY A 134 7.59 12.29 15.68
CA GLY A 134 9.03 12.13 15.49
C GLY A 134 9.42 11.19 14.34
N TRP A 135 8.46 10.50 13.73
CA TRP A 135 8.73 9.67 12.55
C TRP A 135 8.77 10.49 11.27
N SER A 136 9.51 9.97 10.31
CA SER A 136 9.56 10.46 8.92
C SER A 136 9.29 9.32 7.96
N VAL A 137 9.01 9.67 6.71
CA VAL A 137 8.82 8.72 5.59
C VAL A 137 10.02 8.83 4.67
N ALA A 138 10.58 7.69 4.25
CA ALA A 138 11.53 7.63 3.14
C ALA A 138 11.01 6.64 2.09
N THR A 139 10.97 7.09 0.85
CA THR A 139 10.62 6.30 -0.33
C THR A 139 11.15 7.03 -1.56
N ALA A 140 11.47 6.29 -2.62
CA ALA A 140 11.79 6.88 -3.92
C ALA A 140 10.54 7.19 -4.76
N LEU A 141 9.34 6.85 -4.28
CA LEU A 141 8.10 7.19 -4.96
C LEU A 141 7.92 8.72 -4.99
N PRO A 142 7.57 9.35 -6.13
CA PRO A 142 7.38 10.78 -6.25
C PRO A 142 6.36 11.33 -5.25
N ALA A 143 6.77 12.32 -4.45
CA ALA A 143 5.89 13.04 -3.55
C ALA A 143 5.00 14.00 -4.33
N ARG A 144 3.69 13.93 -4.12
CA ARG A 144 2.71 14.86 -4.69
C ARG A 144 2.38 16.00 -3.73
N GLN A 145 2.05 15.65 -2.48
CA GLN A 145 1.72 16.60 -1.43
C GLN A 145 2.01 15.98 -0.07
N VAL A 146 3.14 16.35 0.52
CA VAL A 146 3.61 15.82 1.81
C VAL A 146 4.02 16.96 2.74
N ASP A 147 3.96 16.70 4.04
CA ASP A 147 4.53 17.59 5.06
C ASP A 147 6.06 17.41 5.14
N ALA A 148 6.71 18.18 6.03
CA ALA A 148 8.16 18.14 6.22
C ALA A 148 8.69 16.77 6.70
N ARG A 149 7.81 15.87 7.18
CA ARG A 149 8.15 14.51 7.62
C ARG A 149 7.85 13.47 6.53
N GLY A 150 7.29 13.89 5.39
CA GLY A 150 6.85 12.99 4.33
C GLY A 150 5.46 12.41 4.53
N GLN A 151 4.69 12.81 5.56
CA GLN A 151 3.31 12.38 5.67
C GLN A 151 2.46 13.06 4.62
N GLY A 152 1.70 12.31 3.84
CA GLY A 152 0.83 12.85 2.79
C GLY A 152 0.74 11.94 1.58
N TRP A 153 0.64 12.53 0.40
CA TRP A 153 0.37 11.85 -0.86
C TRP A 153 1.60 11.66 -1.73
N TYR A 154 1.71 10.46 -2.29
CA TYR A 154 2.70 10.02 -3.28
C TYR A 154 1.99 9.49 -4.52
N GLU A 155 2.67 9.48 -5.66
CA GLU A 155 2.11 9.02 -6.94
C GLU A 155 3.03 8.00 -7.62
N ALA A 156 2.41 6.98 -8.22
CA ALA A 156 3.04 6.03 -9.11
C ALA A 156 2.37 6.10 -10.49
N SER A 157 3.14 5.92 -11.56
CA SER A 157 2.64 5.90 -12.94
C SER A 157 1.68 4.74 -13.19
N ASP A 158 1.91 3.62 -12.52
CA ASP A 158 1.23 2.35 -12.70
C ASP A 158 1.40 1.48 -11.45
N TYR A 159 0.83 0.27 -11.45
CA TYR A 159 0.91 -0.64 -10.32
C TYR A 159 2.32 -1.21 -10.10
N ASP A 160 3.07 -1.48 -11.17
CA ASP A 160 4.43 -2.01 -11.06
C ASP A 160 5.36 -0.98 -10.40
N ALA A 161 5.27 0.28 -10.82
CA ALA A 161 5.98 1.38 -10.15
C ALA A 161 5.56 1.53 -8.69
N LEU A 162 4.26 1.36 -8.37
CA LEU A 162 3.77 1.43 -6.99
C LEU A 162 4.43 0.38 -6.10
N VAL A 163 4.50 -0.87 -6.55
CA VAL A 163 4.98 -1.99 -5.72
C VAL A 163 6.50 -2.11 -5.72
N ASP A 164 7.20 -1.51 -6.68
CA ASP A 164 8.66 -1.52 -6.75
C ASP A 164 9.34 -0.44 -5.87
N HIS A 165 8.54 0.43 -5.24
CA HIS A 165 9.04 1.47 -4.34
C HIS A 165 8.68 1.15 -2.89
N PRO A 166 9.62 0.65 -2.07
CA PRO A 166 9.38 0.41 -0.65
C PRO A 166 9.24 1.70 0.13
N PHE A 167 8.61 1.59 1.29
CA PHE A 167 8.49 2.67 2.27
C PHE A 167 9.24 2.30 3.55
N GLU A 168 10.13 3.17 4.01
CA GLU A 168 10.70 3.16 5.35
C GLU A 168 10.04 4.26 6.17
N LEU A 169 9.62 3.93 7.39
CA LEU A 169 8.86 4.78 8.29
C LEU A 169 9.49 4.73 9.68
N GLY A 170 9.85 5.88 10.26
CA GLY A 170 10.46 5.87 11.57
C GLY A 170 11.36 7.06 11.83
N THR A 171 12.19 6.91 12.87
CA THR A 171 13.28 7.82 13.16
C THR A 171 14.57 7.21 12.61
N PHE A 172 15.10 7.78 11.56
CA PHE A 172 16.33 7.34 10.91
C PHE A 172 17.24 8.51 10.59
N TRP A 173 18.52 8.21 10.46
CA TRP A 173 19.53 9.17 10.02
C TRP A 173 19.41 9.41 8.52
N ARG A 174 19.65 10.64 8.08
CA ARG A 174 19.61 11.01 6.67
C ARG A 174 20.88 11.73 6.26
N GLN A 175 21.42 11.42 5.09
CA GLN A 175 22.48 12.18 4.46
C GLN A 175 22.23 12.36 2.98
N ALA A 176 22.12 13.61 2.54
CA ALA A 176 22.06 13.96 1.13
C ALA A 176 23.45 14.07 0.54
N PHE A 177 23.63 13.61 -0.71
CA PHE A 177 24.83 13.75 -1.50
C PHE A 177 24.50 13.84 -2.98
N ASN A 178 25.46 14.26 -3.81
CA ASN A 178 25.28 14.37 -5.26
C ASN A 178 26.24 13.45 -5.99
N VAL A 179 25.71 12.72 -6.98
CA VAL A 179 26.53 11.94 -7.94
C VAL A 179 26.25 12.46 -9.34
N ARG A 180 27.25 13.06 -9.97
CA ARG A 180 27.15 13.64 -11.32
C ARG A 180 25.96 14.59 -11.50
N GLY A 181 25.65 15.39 -10.49
CA GLY A 181 24.54 16.35 -10.51
C GLY A 181 23.16 15.77 -10.16
N VAL A 182 23.07 14.47 -9.93
CA VAL A 182 21.84 13.81 -9.48
C VAL A 182 21.84 13.76 -7.94
N PRO A 183 20.81 14.31 -7.28
CA PRO A 183 20.70 14.24 -5.82
C PRO A 183 20.35 12.81 -5.36
N HIS A 184 21.03 12.39 -4.31
CA HIS A 184 20.79 11.10 -3.63
C HIS A 184 20.61 11.34 -2.15
N GLU A 185 19.87 10.48 -1.49
CA GLU A 185 19.72 10.45 -0.04
C GLU A 185 19.95 9.03 0.48
N LEU A 186 20.76 8.92 1.51
CA LEU A 186 20.92 7.71 2.33
C LEU A 186 20.02 7.82 3.54
N VAL A 187 19.29 6.76 3.88
CA VAL A 187 18.45 6.61 5.06
C VAL A 187 18.71 5.28 5.76
#